data_e408b45973a66010371db4e60b348b69
#
_entry.id   e408b45973a66010371db4e60b348b69
#
_cell.length_a   1.000
_cell.length_b   1.000
_cell.length_c   1.000
_cell.angle_alpha   90.00
_cell.angle_beta   90.00
_cell.angle_gamma   90.00
#
_symmetry.space_group_name_H-M   'P 1'
#
loop_
_entity.id
_entity.type
_entity.pdbx_description
1 polymer ?
#
loop_
_entity_poly.entity_id
_entity_poly.type
_entity_poly.pdbx_seq_one_letter_code
_entity_poly.pdbx_strand_id
1 'polypeptide(L)' 'NFAVVGDLEGYLHWVDPRTGEFKARARVDNSRILATPIATPGGIVVAVTDEGRLAAFRVNE' A
#
# COMPACT_ATOMS: atom_id res chain seq x y z
N ASN A 1 9.84 6.45 7.62
CA ASN A 1 9.10 7.06 6.51
C ASN A 1 9.17 6.21 5.27
N PHE A 2 8.01 5.80 4.78
CA PHE A 2 7.93 4.99 3.57
C PHE A 2 6.99 5.66 2.58
N ALA A 3 7.27 5.48 1.31
CA ALA A 3 6.29 5.72 0.26
C ALA A 3 5.50 4.43 0.06
N VAL A 4 4.22 4.55 -0.22
CA VAL A 4 3.37 3.39 -0.44
C VAL A 4 2.75 3.51 -1.82
N VAL A 5 2.92 2.47 -2.63
CA VAL A 5 2.36 2.45 -3.97
C VAL A 5 1.53 1.17 -4.15
N GLY A 6 0.43 1.30 -4.89
CA GLY A 6 -0.40 0.17 -5.25
C GLY A 6 -0.12 -0.25 -6.68
N ASP A 7 -0.28 -1.53 -6.99
CA ASP A 7 -0.05 -2.01 -8.33
C ASP A 7 -1.32 -2.61 -8.94
N LEU A 8 -1.20 -3.05 -10.17
CA LEU A 8 -2.35 -3.55 -10.93
C LEU A 8 -2.73 -4.99 -10.58
N GLU A 9 -1.96 -5.62 -9.70
CA GLU A 9 -2.23 -6.99 -9.26
C GLU A 9 -2.73 -7.04 -7.82
N GLY A 10 -3.03 -5.89 -7.22
CA GLY A 10 -3.61 -5.82 -5.89
C GLY A 10 -2.61 -5.77 -4.75
N TYR A 11 -1.35 -5.52 -5.04
CA TYR A 11 -0.31 -5.40 -4.01
C TYR A 11 -0.07 -3.95 -3.63
N LEU A 12 0.19 -3.75 -2.36
CA LEU A 12 0.78 -2.52 -1.84
C LEU A 12 2.26 -2.76 -1.61
N HIS A 13 3.09 -1.79 -1.99
CA HIS A 13 4.53 -1.86 -1.79
C HIS A 13 4.98 -0.69 -0.93
N TRP A 14 5.73 -0.99 0.12
CA TRP A 14 6.35 0.02 0.98
C TRP A 14 7.77 0.20 0.50
N VAL A 15 8.11 1.41 0.09
CA VAL A 15 9.37 1.73 -0.57
C VAL A 15 10.10 2.78 0.26
N ASP A 16 11.41 2.59 0.44
CA ASP A 16 12.25 3.61 1.05
C ASP A 16 12.45 4.72 0.01
N PRO A 17 11.94 5.95 0.25
CA PRO A 17 12.03 7.00 -0.77
C PRO A 17 13.44 7.51 -0.99
N ARG A 18 14.38 7.24 -0.06
CA ARG A 18 15.76 7.69 -0.22
C ARG A 18 16.56 6.80 -1.14
N THR A 19 16.26 5.50 -1.12
CA THR A 19 17.05 4.52 -1.87
C THR A 19 16.29 3.86 -2.99
N GLY A 20 14.94 3.96 -2.98
CA GLY A 20 14.10 3.25 -3.92
C GLY A 20 13.92 1.78 -3.58
N GLU A 21 14.41 1.35 -2.44
CA GLU A 21 14.38 -0.04 -2.03
C GLU A 21 12.99 -0.46 -1.57
N PHE A 22 12.51 -1.61 -2.04
CA PHE A 22 11.24 -2.17 -1.59
C PHE A 22 11.46 -2.85 -0.25
N LYS A 23 10.74 -2.39 0.77
CA LYS A 23 10.92 -2.89 2.14
C LYS A 23 9.88 -3.91 2.54
N ALA A 24 8.67 -3.81 2.00
CA ALA A 24 7.58 -4.73 2.33
C ALA A 24 6.53 -4.69 1.26
N ARG A 25 5.70 -5.71 1.22
CA ARG A 25 4.51 -5.69 0.36
C ARG A 25 3.40 -6.49 1.03
N ALA A 26 2.16 -6.16 0.68
CA ALA A 26 0.99 -6.89 1.14
C ALA A 26 -0.03 -6.89 0.02
N ARG A 27 -0.79 -7.95 -0.10
CA ARG A 27 -1.81 -8.06 -1.13
C ARG A 27 -3.18 -7.77 -0.55
N VAL A 28 -3.94 -6.87 -1.19
CA VAL A 28 -5.30 -6.59 -0.79
C VAL A 28 -6.24 -7.66 -1.34
N ASP A 29 -6.20 -7.86 -2.66
CA ASP A 29 -6.92 -8.95 -3.33
C ASP A 29 -6.33 -9.12 -4.73
N ASN A 30 -7.05 -9.78 -5.64
CA ASN A 30 -6.56 -10.03 -6.99
C ASN A 30 -6.85 -8.88 -7.94
N SER A 31 -7.50 -7.81 -7.48
CA SER A 31 -7.89 -6.71 -8.33
C SER A 31 -6.87 -5.59 -8.29
N ARG A 32 -7.02 -4.64 -9.21
CA ARG A 32 -6.09 -3.52 -9.33
C ARG A 32 -6.32 -2.50 -8.23
N ILE A 33 -5.23 -1.87 -7.82
CA ILE A 33 -5.27 -0.72 -6.92
C ILE A 33 -5.05 0.51 -7.78
N LEU A 34 -6.14 1.19 -8.13
CA LEU A 34 -6.08 2.33 -9.04
C LEU A 34 -5.96 3.66 -8.32
N ALA A 35 -6.54 3.75 -7.12
CA ALA A 35 -6.47 4.98 -6.35
C ALA A 35 -5.21 4.99 -5.48
N THR A 36 -4.67 6.18 -5.25
CA THR A 36 -3.51 6.32 -4.36
C THR A 36 -3.88 5.90 -2.95
N PRO A 37 -3.13 5.00 -2.33
CA PRO A 37 -3.38 4.62 -0.94
C PRO A 37 -3.24 5.82 -0.02
N ILE A 38 -4.04 5.82 1.05
CA ILE A 38 -4.04 6.92 2.02
C ILE A 38 -3.28 6.49 3.25
N ALA A 39 -2.26 7.28 3.61
CA ALA A 39 -1.48 7.05 4.82
C ALA A 39 -1.96 8.01 5.90
N THR A 40 -2.20 7.48 7.10
CA THR A 40 -2.63 8.28 8.24
C THR A 40 -1.44 8.62 9.11
N PRO A 41 -1.56 9.65 9.98
CA PRO A 41 -0.45 10.01 10.87
C PRO A 41 -0.06 8.90 11.84
N GLY A 42 -0.97 7.95 12.12
CA GLY A 42 -0.67 6.84 13.00
C GLY A 42 0.06 5.67 12.35
N GLY A 43 0.45 5.82 11.08
CA GLY A 43 1.18 4.77 10.39
C GLY A 43 0.29 3.70 9.76
N ILE A 44 -1.00 3.98 9.63
CA ILE A 44 -1.94 3.06 9.00
C ILE A 44 -2.11 3.48 7.55
N VAL A 45 -2.05 2.51 6.64
CA VAL A 45 -2.27 2.73 5.22
C VAL A 45 -3.58 2.07 4.83
N VAL A 46 -4.45 2.83 4.19
CA VAL A 46 -5.75 2.35 3.73
C VAL A 46 -5.75 2.33 2.20
N ALA A 47 -6.16 1.21 1.63
CA ALA A 47 -6.22 1.06 0.19
C ALA A 47 -7.56 0.44 -0.22
N VAL A 48 -7.98 0.75 -1.43
CA VAL A 48 -9.19 0.18 -2.01
C VAL A 48 -8.88 -0.30 -3.42
N THR A 49 -9.42 -1.48 -3.76
CA THR A 49 -9.26 -2.03 -5.10
C THR A 49 -10.43 -1.63 -5.97
N ASP A 50 -10.30 -1.83 -7.29
CA ASP A 50 -11.38 -1.49 -8.21
C ASP A 50 -12.58 -2.45 -8.09
N GLU A 51 -12.42 -3.57 -7.35
CA GLU A 51 -13.54 -4.45 -7.02
C GLU A 51 -14.24 -4.04 -5.73
N GLY A 52 -13.80 -2.95 -5.10
CA GLY A 52 -14.45 -2.42 -3.91
C GLY A 52 -13.94 -2.98 -2.60
N ARG A 53 -12.84 -3.74 -2.59
CA ARG A 53 -12.26 -4.26 -1.35
C ARG A 53 -11.47 -3.15 -0.68
N LEU A 54 -11.78 -2.91 0.59
CA LEU A 54 -11.05 -1.95 1.41
C LEU A 54 -10.19 -2.70 2.41
N ALA A 55 -8.95 -2.26 2.59
CA ALA A 55 -8.05 -2.89 3.55
C ALA A 55 -7.18 -1.83 4.22
N ALA A 56 -6.84 -2.09 5.46
CA ALA A 56 -5.96 -1.21 6.24
C ALA A 56 -4.78 -2.02 6.76
N PHE A 57 -3.61 -1.42 6.69
CA PHE A 57 -2.37 -2.07 7.11
C PHE A 57 -1.56 -1.16 8.01
N ARG A 58 -0.84 -1.76 8.95
CA ARG A 58 0.10 -1.03 9.80
C ARG A 58 1.49 -1.61 9.59
N VAL A 59 2.46 -0.73 9.39
CA VAL A 59 3.86 -1.15 9.27
C VAL A 59 4.49 -1.08 10.65
N ASN A 60 5.06 -2.17 11.11
CA ASN A 60 5.84 -2.22 12.35
C ASN A 60 7.30 -2.07 11.97
N GLU A 61 7.92 -1.05 12.53
CA GLU A 61 9.34 -0.77 12.25
C GLU A 61 10.25 -1.28 13.34
#